data_82646e093fa4402447f5e6361c616644
#
_entry.id   82646e093fa4402447f5e6361c616644
#
_cell.length_a   1.000
_cell.length_b   1.000
_cell.length_c   1.000
_cell.angle_alpha   90.00
_cell.angle_beta   90.00
_cell.angle_gamma   90.00
#
_symmetry.space_group_name_H-M   'P 1'
#
loop_
_entity.id
_entity.type
_entity.pdbx_description
1 polymer ?
#
loop_
_entity_poly.entity_id
_entity_poly.type
_entity_poly.pdbx_seq_one_letter_code
_entity_poly.pdbx_strand_id
1 'polypeptide(L)'
;MPATPKRSRRFGGDAAHQRLMMANLVASLVAAEGVTTTEAKAKALRPIAEKLITKAKKASDTEDAGSLHRIREIQAYLGDKEMTYKLVHEVAPRYATRPGGYTRILKLGTRHGDNAEMARIELV
;
A
#
# COMPACT_ATOMS: atom_id res chain seq x y z
N MET A 1 33.92 8.62 0.97
CA MET A 1 33.01 7.51 1.31
C MET A 1 32.00 7.33 0.20
N PRO A 2 31.88 6.14 -0.33
CA PRO A 2 30.83 5.89 -1.30
C PRO A 2 29.46 6.05 -0.62
N ALA A 3 28.52 6.66 -1.34
CA ALA A 3 27.16 6.78 -0.82
C ALA A 3 26.50 5.40 -0.70
N THR A 4 25.73 5.21 0.35
CA THR A 4 24.94 3.98 0.51
C THR A 4 23.95 3.89 -0.64
N PRO A 5 23.89 2.76 -1.38
CA PRO A 5 22.92 2.61 -2.46
C PRO A 5 21.49 2.79 -1.96
N LYS A 6 20.69 3.53 -2.69
CA LYS A 6 19.28 3.71 -2.37
C LYS A 6 18.53 2.44 -2.69
N ARG A 7 17.76 1.95 -1.73
CA ARG A 7 17.02 0.70 -1.86
C ARG A 7 15.66 0.87 -2.52
N SER A 8 15.15 2.10 -2.56
CA SER A 8 13.84 2.38 -3.14
C SER A 8 13.96 3.29 -4.35
N ARG A 9 13.05 3.09 -5.30
CA ARG A 9 12.97 3.91 -6.51
C ARG A 9 12.34 5.27 -6.19
N ARG A 10 12.83 6.30 -6.84
CA ARG A 10 12.25 7.64 -6.75
C ARG A 10 11.38 7.91 -7.98
N PHE A 11 10.24 8.57 -7.78
CA PHE A 11 9.25 8.84 -8.81
C PHE A 11 9.08 10.33 -9.10
N GLY A 12 10.11 11.12 -8.83
CA GLY A 12 10.08 12.57 -9.02
C GLY A 12 9.50 13.30 -7.81
N GLY A 13 9.62 14.63 -7.83
CA GLY A 13 9.17 15.44 -6.71
C GLY A 13 10.05 15.28 -5.47
N ASP A 14 9.64 15.92 -4.37
CA ASP A 14 10.33 15.81 -3.11
C ASP A 14 9.81 14.60 -2.30
N ALA A 15 10.38 14.39 -1.10
CA ALA A 15 9.99 13.27 -0.25
C ALA A 15 8.53 13.33 0.17
N ALA A 16 8.01 14.53 0.44
CA ALA A 16 6.60 14.72 0.82
C ALA A 16 5.67 14.35 -0.34
N HIS A 17 6.02 14.74 -1.57
CA HIS A 17 5.25 14.40 -2.77
C HIS A 17 5.21 12.89 -2.98
N GLN A 18 6.34 12.21 -2.86
CA GLN A 18 6.40 10.75 -3.05
C GLN A 18 5.60 10.01 -1.99
N ARG A 19 5.69 10.45 -0.74
CA ARG A 19 4.91 9.85 0.34
C ARG A 19 3.41 9.99 0.09
N LEU A 20 2.97 11.18 -0.31
CA LEU A 20 1.57 11.44 -0.61
C LEU A 20 1.07 10.61 -1.80
N MET A 21 1.87 10.50 -2.84
CA MET A 21 1.56 9.68 -4.01
C MET A 21 1.35 8.21 -3.61
N MET A 22 2.26 7.65 -2.81
CA MET A 22 2.13 6.28 -2.36
C MET A 22 0.94 6.08 -1.43
N ALA A 23 0.67 7.03 -0.54
CA ALA A 23 -0.50 6.99 0.33
C ALA A 23 -1.80 6.99 -0.48
N ASN A 24 -1.88 7.80 -1.52
CA ASN A 24 -3.04 7.84 -2.41
C ASN A 24 -3.21 6.53 -3.18
N LEU A 25 -2.11 5.91 -3.62
CA LEU A 25 -2.16 4.62 -4.30
C LEU A 25 -2.65 3.52 -3.35
N VAL A 26 -2.20 3.51 -2.10
CA VAL A 26 -2.69 2.54 -1.10
C VAL A 26 -4.17 2.77 -0.83
N ALA A 27 -4.61 4.01 -0.68
CA ALA A 27 -6.02 4.33 -0.46
C ALA A 27 -6.87 3.84 -1.63
N SER A 28 -6.42 4.03 -2.86
CA SER A 28 -7.11 3.53 -4.06
C SER A 28 -7.14 2.01 -4.10
N LEU A 29 -6.05 1.35 -3.70
CA LEU A 29 -5.99 -0.10 -3.63
C LEU A 29 -7.00 -0.66 -2.62
N VAL A 30 -7.12 -0.03 -1.46
CA VAL A 30 -8.09 -0.43 -0.44
C VAL A 30 -9.51 -0.18 -0.94
N ALA A 31 -9.76 0.96 -1.58
CA ALA A 31 -11.09 1.34 -2.05
C ALA A 31 -11.61 0.39 -3.13
N ALA A 32 -10.82 0.14 -4.15
CA ALA A 32 -11.24 -0.65 -5.33
C ALA A 32 -10.68 -2.08 -5.33
N GLU A 33 -9.85 -2.41 -4.37
CA GLU A 33 -9.18 -3.71 -4.22
C GLU A 33 -8.22 -4.06 -5.36
N GLY A 34 -7.95 -3.11 -6.23
CA GLY A 34 -6.99 -3.23 -7.31
C GLY A 34 -6.72 -1.88 -7.95
N VAL A 35 -5.49 -1.67 -8.40
CA VAL A 35 -5.05 -0.42 -9.01
C VAL A 35 -4.17 -0.74 -10.21
N THR A 36 -4.46 -0.10 -11.34
CA THR A 36 -3.60 -0.15 -12.53
C THR A 36 -2.65 1.04 -12.53
N THR A 37 -1.36 0.78 -12.55
CA THR A 37 -0.32 1.80 -12.53
C THR A 37 0.91 1.31 -13.27
N THR A 38 1.99 2.07 -13.27
CA THR A 38 3.24 1.60 -13.86
C THR A 38 3.80 0.44 -13.02
N GLU A 39 4.50 -0.48 -13.67
CA GLU A 39 5.09 -1.63 -12.99
C GLU A 39 6.02 -1.21 -11.84
N ALA A 40 6.82 -0.14 -12.07
CA ALA A 40 7.73 0.37 -11.04
C ALA A 40 6.98 0.86 -9.80
N LYS A 41 5.88 1.59 -9.99
CA LYS A 41 5.05 2.05 -8.87
C LYS A 41 4.36 0.90 -8.15
N ALA A 42 3.87 -0.09 -8.90
CA ALA A 42 3.25 -1.28 -8.32
C ALA A 42 4.24 -2.04 -7.43
N LYS A 43 5.47 -2.24 -7.91
CA LYS A 43 6.52 -2.90 -7.13
C LYS A 43 6.93 -2.12 -5.89
N ALA A 44 6.97 -0.80 -5.95
CA ALA A 44 7.26 0.04 -4.80
C ALA A 44 6.10 0.08 -3.81
N LEU A 45 4.87 -0.01 -4.30
CA LEU A 45 3.65 0.02 -3.49
C LEU A 45 3.46 -1.25 -2.67
N ARG A 46 3.82 -2.40 -3.21
CA ARG A 46 3.57 -3.70 -2.58
C ARG A 46 4.06 -3.80 -1.14
N PRO A 47 5.34 -3.49 -0.82
CA PRO A 47 5.80 -3.56 0.57
C PRO A 47 5.03 -2.64 1.50
N ILE A 48 4.68 -1.45 1.04
CA ILE A 48 3.96 -0.45 1.83
C ILE A 48 2.56 -0.95 2.15
N ALA A 49 1.84 -1.42 1.13
CA ALA A 49 0.49 -1.94 1.29
C ALA A 49 0.46 -3.16 2.22
N GLU A 50 1.39 -4.08 2.06
CA GLU A 50 1.43 -5.28 2.89
C GLU A 50 1.75 -4.98 4.35
N LYS A 51 2.63 -4.00 4.62
CA LYS A 51 2.91 -3.55 5.98
C LYS A 51 1.68 -2.94 6.64
N LEU A 52 0.92 -2.15 5.90
CA LEU A 52 -0.31 -1.54 6.41
C LEU A 52 -1.38 -2.60 6.68
N ILE A 53 -1.50 -3.61 5.83
CA ILE A 53 -2.43 -4.73 6.06
C ILE A 53 -2.02 -5.50 7.31
N THR A 54 -0.73 -5.74 7.52
CA THR A 54 -0.23 -6.40 8.73
C THR A 54 -0.58 -5.61 9.99
N LYS A 55 -0.38 -4.29 9.97
CA LYS A 55 -0.77 -3.42 11.09
C LYS A 55 -2.26 -3.46 11.34
N ALA A 56 -3.05 -3.43 10.28
CA ALA A 56 -4.51 -3.49 10.37
C ALA A 56 -4.98 -4.82 10.95
N LYS A 57 -4.35 -5.92 10.60
CA LYS A 57 -4.64 -7.24 11.19
C LYS A 57 -4.42 -7.23 12.70
N LYS A 58 -3.29 -6.69 13.14
CA LYS A 58 -2.99 -6.60 14.58
C LYS A 58 -3.97 -5.68 15.29
N ALA A 59 -4.38 -4.58 14.66
CA ALA A 59 -5.38 -3.67 15.21
C ALA A 59 -6.76 -4.32 15.29
N SER A 60 -7.10 -5.16 14.34
CA SER A 60 -8.38 -5.87 14.29
C SER A 60 -8.48 -6.98 15.34
N ASP A 61 -7.35 -7.64 15.66
CA ASP A 61 -7.31 -8.78 16.58
C ASP A 61 -7.40 -8.38 18.06
N THR A 62 -7.07 -7.13 18.39
CA THR A 62 -7.01 -6.65 19.77
C THR A 62 -7.83 -5.38 19.94
N GLU A 63 -8.45 -5.21 21.10
CA GLU A 63 -9.22 -4.01 21.47
C GLU A 63 -8.54 -3.24 22.60
N ASP A 64 -7.24 -3.21 22.61
CA ASP A 64 -6.44 -2.53 23.63
C ASP A 64 -5.88 -1.19 23.14
N ALA A 65 -5.05 -0.54 23.97
CA ALA A 65 -4.38 0.71 23.61
C ALA A 65 -3.45 0.55 22.41
N GLY A 66 -2.85 -0.63 22.23
CA GLY A 66 -2.01 -0.94 21.07
C GLY A 66 -2.80 -0.96 19.77
N SER A 67 -4.05 -1.44 19.81
CA SER A 67 -4.96 -1.40 18.67
C SER A 67 -5.23 0.03 18.23
N LEU A 68 -5.57 0.91 19.16
CA LEU A 68 -5.82 2.33 18.87
C LEU A 68 -4.58 3.01 18.29
N HIS A 69 -3.42 2.72 18.83
CA HIS A 69 -2.16 3.26 18.34
C HIS A 69 -1.90 2.84 16.88
N ARG A 70 -2.13 1.58 16.55
CA ARG A 70 -1.95 1.07 15.18
C ARG A 70 -2.94 1.70 14.20
N ILE A 71 -4.18 1.89 14.61
CA ILE A 71 -5.19 2.58 13.79
C ILE A 71 -4.74 4.02 13.52
N ARG A 72 -4.22 4.71 14.52
CA ARG A 72 -3.70 6.08 14.36
C ARG A 72 -2.50 6.14 13.43
N GLU A 73 -1.61 5.15 13.47
CA GLU A 73 -0.48 5.07 12.54
C GLU A 73 -0.96 4.90 11.10
N ILE A 74 -1.93 4.02 10.87
CA ILE A 74 -2.51 3.80 9.55
C ILE A 74 -3.19 5.08 9.05
N GLN A 75 -3.97 5.72 9.90
CA GLN A 75 -4.66 6.98 9.60
C GLN A 75 -3.66 8.09 9.23
N ALA A 76 -2.56 8.18 9.97
CA ALA A 76 -1.52 9.18 9.71
C ALA A 76 -0.86 8.96 8.34
N TYR A 77 -0.71 7.72 7.93
CA TYR A 77 -0.14 7.40 6.61
C TYR A 77 -1.14 7.66 5.49
N LEU A 78 -2.35 7.10 5.58
CA LEU A 78 -3.36 7.20 4.52
C LEU A 78 -3.97 8.58 4.41
N GLY A 79 -4.17 9.27 5.53
CA GLY A 79 -4.84 10.56 5.57
C GLY A 79 -6.33 10.50 5.25
N ASP A 80 -6.92 9.31 5.24
CA ASP A 80 -8.31 9.09 4.87
C ASP A 80 -8.97 8.18 5.90
N LYS A 81 -9.96 8.70 6.62
CA LYS A 81 -10.65 7.96 7.69
C LYS A 81 -11.46 6.80 7.16
N GLU A 82 -12.13 6.99 6.02
CA GLU A 82 -12.97 5.95 5.42
C GLU A 82 -12.14 4.76 4.97
N MET A 83 -11.01 5.02 4.33
CA MET A 83 -10.12 3.95 3.86
C MET A 83 -9.41 3.27 5.03
N THR A 84 -9.07 4.01 6.08
CA THR A 84 -8.54 3.42 7.32
C THR A 84 -9.55 2.48 7.94
N TYR A 85 -10.81 2.92 8.06
CA TYR A 85 -11.90 2.10 8.58
C TYR A 85 -12.07 0.83 7.73
N LYS A 86 -12.14 0.98 6.42
CA LYS A 86 -12.29 -0.15 5.50
C LYS A 86 -11.13 -1.14 5.64
N LEU A 87 -9.90 -0.64 5.72
CA LEU A 87 -8.71 -1.49 5.86
C LEU A 87 -8.77 -2.32 7.14
N VAL A 88 -9.12 -1.70 8.26
CA VAL A 88 -9.14 -2.36 9.57
C VAL A 88 -10.33 -3.31 9.70
N HIS A 89 -11.52 -2.91 9.25
CA HIS A 89 -12.76 -3.63 9.54
C HIS A 89 -13.24 -4.55 8.42
N GLU A 90 -12.84 -4.30 7.18
CA GLU A 90 -13.29 -5.11 6.04
C GLU A 90 -12.15 -5.92 5.41
N VAL A 91 -11.00 -5.30 5.18
CA VAL A 91 -9.89 -5.95 4.46
C VAL A 91 -9.08 -6.84 5.39
N ALA A 92 -8.63 -6.32 6.52
CA ALA A 92 -7.76 -7.05 7.44
C ALA A 92 -8.38 -8.37 7.94
N PRO A 93 -9.67 -8.45 8.28
CA PRO A 93 -10.28 -9.70 8.71
C PRO A 93 -10.20 -10.83 7.68
N ARG A 94 -10.18 -10.51 6.39
CA ARG A 94 -10.03 -11.51 5.32
C ARG A 94 -8.71 -12.25 5.41
N TYR A 95 -7.69 -11.62 5.97
CA TYR A 95 -6.33 -12.15 6.03
C TYR A 95 -5.91 -12.59 7.44
N ALA A 96 -6.87 -12.75 8.34
CA ALA A 96 -6.59 -13.06 9.75
C ALA A 96 -5.67 -14.26 9.92
N THR A 97 -5.82 -15.28 9.08
CA THR A 97 -5.02 -16.51 9.15
C THR A 97 -3.87 -16.54 8.15
N ARG A 98 -3.74 -15.55 7.29
CA ARG A 98 -2.70 -15.51 6.28
C ARG A 98 -1.49 -14.70 6.79
N PRO A 99 -0.28 -15.29 6.83
CA PRO A 99 0.89 -14.61 7.41
C PRO A 99 1.56 -13.59 6.47
N GLY A 100 1.09 -13.43 5.25
CA GLY A 100 1.65 -12.50 4.27
C GLY A 100 1.11 -12.79 2.89
N GLY A 101 1.69 -12.14 1.86
CA GLY A 101 1.28 -12.36 0.47
C GLY A 101 -0.15 -11.91 0.19
N TYR A 102 -0.52 -10.72 0.68
CA TYR A 102 -1.88 -10.19 0.52
C TYR A 102 -2.15 -9.58 -0.84
N THR A 103 -1.11 -9.32 -1.61
CA THR A 103 -1.21 -8.65 -2.90
C THR A 103 -0.54 -9.46 -3.99
N ARG A 104 -0.97 -9.25 -5.23
CA ARG A 104 -0.29 -9.78 -6.40
C ARG A 104 -0.17 -8.69 -7.46
N ILE A 105 0.86 -8.80 -8.30
CA ILE A 105 1.11 -7.88 -9.39
C ILE A 105 0.96 -8.64 -10.71
N LEU A 106 0.07 -8.15 -11.57
CA LEU A 106 -0.16 -8.70 -12.89
C LEU A 106 0.39 -7.72 -13.93
N LYS A 107 1.27 -8.20 -14.79
CA LYS A 107 1.84 -7.38 -15.86
C LYS A 107 0.82 -7.22 -16.98
N LEU A 108 0.63 -5.98 -17.43
CA LEU A 108 -0.38 -5.64 -18.44
C LEU A 108 0.22 -5.28 -19.81
N GLY A 109 1.55 -5.19 -19.90
CA GLY A 109 2.23 -4.76 -21.12
C GLY A 109 2.52 -3.27 -21.09
N THR A 110 2.74 -2.68 -22.26
CA THR A 110 3.15 -1.28 -22.39
C THR A 110 1.96 -0.34 -22.57
N ARG A 111 2.06 0.86 -22.00
CA ARG A 111 1.06 1.89 -22.16
C ARG A 111 1.20 2.54 -23.55
N HIS A 112 0.06 2.78 -24.21
CA HIS A 112 0.07 3.50 -25.47
C HIS A 112 0.52 4.95 -25.24
N GLY A 113 1.43 5.42 -26.07
CA GLY A 113 1.98 6.78 -26.00
C GLY A 113 3.44 6.82 -25.57
N ASP A 114 3.75 6.47 -24.34
CA ASP A 114 5.11 6.54 -23.78
C ASP A 114 5.79 5.18 -23.59
N ASN A 115 5.12 4.09 -23.95
CA ASN A 115 5.61 2.71 -23.77
C ASN A 115 6.00 2.37 -22.34
N ALA A 116 5.41 3.04 -21.36
CA ALA A 116 5.64 2.69 -19.96
C ALA A 116 5.06 1.31 -19.66
N GLU A 117 5.82 0.48 -18.98
CA GLU A 117 5.33 -0.84 -18.58
C GLU A 117 4.30 -0.71 -17.48
N MET A 118 3.11 -1.28 -17.71
CA MET A 118 1.97 -1.18 -16.82
C MET A 118 1.77 -2.49 -16.07
N ALA A 119 1.23 -2.36 -14.88
CA ALA A 119 0.88 -3.51 -14.05
C ALA A 119 -0.36 -3.19 -13.22
N ARG A 120 -1.08 -4.23 -12.85
CA ARG A 120 -2.16 -4.13 -11.88
C ARG A 120 -1.72 -4.79 -10.59
N ILE A 121 -1.75 -4.04 -9.50
CA ILE A 121 -1.60 -4.59 -8.15
C ILE A 121 -2.99 -4.76 -7.56
N GLU A 122 -3.26 -5.92 -7.00
CA GLU A 122 -4.58 -6.22 -6.44
C GLU A 122 -4.48 -7.05 -5.18
N LEU A 123 -5.53 -6.99 -4.38
CA LEU A 123 -5.67 -7.83 -3.19
C LEU A 123 -6.08 -9.24 -3.61
N VAL A 124 -5.46 -10.22 -2.99
CA VAL A 124 -5.68 -11.64 -3.31
C VAL A 124 -6.68 -12.28 -2.37
#